data_e73e31e269eef79c5578a6a4b8d60701
#
_entry.id   e73e31e269eef79c5578a6a4b8d60701
#
_cell.length_a   1.000
_cell.length_b   1.000
_cell.length_c   1.000
_cell.angle_alpha   90.00
_cell.angle_beta   90.00
_cell.angle_gamma   90.00
#
_symmetry.space_group_name_H-M   'P 1'
#
loop_
_entity.id
_entity.type
_entity.pdbx_description
1 polymer ?
#
loop_
_entity_poly.entity_id
_entity_poly.type
_entity_poly.pdbx_seq_one_letter_code
_entity_poly.pdbx_strand_id
1 'polypeptide(L)'
;KTTILTTHYMEEAEKLSDRVCIVDQGNILTIDTPSALIEKLTKEREVRLSFLDGENAAEEAAIFADNLHSVSRTEREGEVLKLWTIKPEDTLLDLFKFTKEKEYQVEQVSIREMSLEDVFIAFTGKEWRD
;
A
#
# COMPACT_ATOMS: atom_id res chain seq x y z
N LYS A 1 13.37 27.99 -11.19
CA LYS A 1 12.17 28.72 -10.78
C LYS A 1 11.44 27.94 -9.68
N THR A 2 11.24 28.59 -8.55
CA THR A 2 10.63 27.95 -7.39
C THR A 2 9.15 28.29 -7.31
N THR A 3 8.33 27.28 -7.21
CA THR A 3 6.89 27.44 -7.04
C THR A 3 6.46 26.75 -5.77
N ILE A 4 5.70 27.46 -4.94
CA ILE A 4 5.14 26.90 -3.73
C ILE A 4 3.67 26.62 -3.95
N LEU A 5 3.27 25.37 -3.73
CA LEU A 5 1.89 24.93 -3.88
C LEU A 5 1.40 24.41 -2.53
N THR A 6 0.31 24.98 -2.05
CA THR A 6 -0.34 24.48 -0.85
C THR A 6 -1.58 23.72 -1.27
N THR A 7 -1.66 22.44 -0.91
CA THR A 7 -2.76 21.60 -1.35
C THR A 7 -3.12 20.57 -0.30
N HIS A 8 -4.38 20.20 -0.29
CA HIS A 8 -4.91 19.10 0.51
C HIS A 8 -4.98 17.81 -0.32
N TYR A 9 -4.66 17.90 -1.61
CA TYR A 9 -4.74 16.76 -2.50
C TYR A 9 -3.36 16.19 -2.73
N MET A 10 -3.07 15.07 -2.09
CA MET A 10 -1.75 14.44 -2.18
C MET A 10 -1.38 14.05 -3.60
N GLU A 11 -2.34 13.63 -4.38
CA GLU A 11 -2.12 13.28 -5.78
C GLU A 11 -1.64 14.50 -6.58
N GLU A 12 -2.23 15.66 -6.31
CA GLU A 12 -1.82 16.91 -6.95
C GLU A 12 -0.41 17.30 -6.53
N ALA A 13 -0.09 17.17 -5.24
CA ALA A 13 1.24 17.48 -4.75
C ALA A 13 2.28 16.57 -5.39
N GLU A 14 1.95 15.30 -5.55
CA GLU A 14 2.85 14.32 -6.16
C GLU A 14 3.15 14.65 -7.62
N LYS A 15 2.15 15.09 -8.36
CA LYS A 15 2.30 15.37 -9.81
C LYS A 15 2.88 16.72 -10.12
N LEU A 16 2.55 17.73 -9.33
CA LEU A 16 2.85 19.11 -9.67
C LEU A 16 4.03 19.72 -8.91
N SER A 17 4.45 19.08 -7.83
CA SER A 17 5.49 19.66 -6.98
C SER A 17 6.85 19.05 -7.24
N ASP A 18 7.87 19.90 -7.25
CA ASP A 18 9.26 19.46 -7.33
C ASP A 18 9.69 18.90 -5.98
N ARG A 19 9.24 19.52 -4.90
CA ARG A 19 9.54 19.10 -3.53
C ARG A 19 8.27 19.22 -2.70
N VAL A 20 8.13 18.33 -1.75
CA VAL A 20 6.96 18.30 -0.86
C VAL A 20 7.42 18.40 0.58
N CYS A 21 6.72 19.21 1.34
CA CYS A 21 6.93 19.37 2.77
C CYS A 21 5.70 18.79 3.47
N ILE A 22 5.90 17.79 4.31
CA ILE A 22 4.82 17.20 5.08
C ILE A 22 4.80 17.85 6.46
N VAL A 23 3.66 18.43 6.81
CA VAL A 23 3.47 19.16 8.07
C VAL A 23 2.32 18.51 8.83
N ASP A 24 2.52 18.29 10.12
CA ASP A 24 1.48 17.79 10.99
C ASP A 24 1.56 18.51 12.32
N GLN A 25 0.44 19.04 12.76
CA GLN A 25 0.32 19.78 14.02
C GLN A 25 1.35 20.91 14.17
N GLY A 26 1.58 21.62 13.06
CA GLY A 26 2.51 22.76 13.06
C GLY A 26 3.97 22.40 12.94
N ASN A 27 4.29 21.10 12.90
CA ASN A 27 5.67 20.66 12.79
C ASN A 27 5.96 20.12 11.39
N ILE A 28 7.12 20.46 10.87
CA ILE A 28 7.57 19.93 9.58
C ILE A 28 8.13 18.54 9.83
N LEU A 29 7.52 17.53 9.21
CA LEU A 29 7.96 16.15 9.36
C LEU A 29 9.08 15.80 8.40
N THR A 30 8.97 16.26 7.16
CA THR A 30 9.99 15.99 6.16
C THR A 30 9.80 16.88 4.94
N ILE A 31 10.89 17.10 4.20
CA ILE A 31 10.89 17.84 2.94
C ILE A 31 11.72 17.03 1.96
N ASP A 32 11.13 16.69 0.81
CA ASP A 32 11.87 16.02 -0.26
C ASP A 32 11.03 15.98 -1.53
N THR A 33 11.58 15.41 -2.60
CA THR A 33 10.80 15.18 -3.81
C THR A 33 9.75 14.11 -3.52
N PRO A 34 8.60 14.12 -4.22
CA PRO A 34 7.59 13.08 -4.00
C PRO A 34 8.15 11.67 -4.13
N SER A 35 8.93 11.40 -5.18
CA SER A 35 9.52 10.07 -5.39
C SER A 35 10.44 9.66 -4.26
N ALA A 36 11.28 10.59 -3.79
CA ALA A 36 12.21 10.30 -2.71
C ALA A 36 11.49 10.05 -1.40
N LEU A 37 10.40 10.77 -1.14
CA LEU A 37 9.58 10.55 0.06
C LEU A 37 8.96 9.16 0.06
N ILE A 38 8.38 8.77 -1.06
CA ILE A 38 7.76 7.46 -1.21
C ILE A 38 8.79 6.36 -0.99
N GLU A 39 9.93 6.47 -1.66
CA GLU A 39 10.99 5.46 -1.57
C GLU A 39 11.65 5.42 -0.20
N LYS A 40 11.85 6.59 0.40
CA LYS A 40 12.54 6.70 1.70
C LYS A 40 11.70 6.17 2.86
N LEU A 41 10.40 6.42 2.81
CA LEU A 41 9.52 6.15 3.93
C LEU A 41 8.84 4.80 3.86
N THR A 42 8.70 4.27 2.67
CA THR A 42 8.15 2.93 2.53
C THR A 42 8.71 2.24 1.29
N LYS A 43 9.14 1.01 1.48
CA LYS A 43 9.57 0.15 0.39
C LYS A 43 8.47 -0.87 0.09
N GLU A 44 7.35 -0.72 0.77
CA GLU A 44 6.24 -1.64 0.63
C GLU A 44 5.50 -1.43 -0.67
N ARG A 45 4.94 -2.52 -1.15
CA ARG A 45 4.01 -2.52 -2.28
C ARG A 45 2.68 -3.06 -1.79
N GLU A 46 1.60 -2.52 -2.31
CA GLU A 46 0.28 -3.05 -2.03
C GLU A 46 -0.04 -4.13 -3.05
N VAL A 47 -0.33 -5.31 -2.56
CA VAL A 47 -0.73 -6.44 -3.42
C VAL A 47 -2.22 -6.69 -3.19
N ARG A 48 -2.97 -6.77 -4.27
CA ARG A 48 -4.40 -7.07 -4.21
C ARG A 48 -4.68 -8.37 -4.95
N LEU A 49 -5.41 -9.25 -4.30
CA LEU A 49 -5.87 -10.49 -4.91
C LEU A 49 -7.37 -10.57 -4.75
N SER A 50 -8.07 -10.93 -5.82
CA SER A 50 -9.48 -11.26 -5.72
C SER A 50 -9.65 -12.74 -6.04
N PHE A 51 -10.66 -13.36 -5.41
CA PHE A 51 -10.87 -14.79 -5.49
C PHE A 51 -12.23 -15.10 -6.09
N LEU A 52 -12.24 -16.01 -7.06
CA LEU A 52 -13.50 -16.49 -7.64
C LEU A 52 -14.31 -17.29 -6.65
N ASP A 53 -13.64 -17.89 -5.65
CA ASP A 53 -14.28 -18.71 -4.64
C ASP A 53 -14.99 -17.91 -3.55
N GLY A 54 -14.86 -16.58 -3.58
CA GLY A 54 -15.60 -15.71 -2.68
C GLY A 54 -14.87 -15.31 -1.41
N GLU A 55 -15.65 -14.84 -0.44
CA GLU A 55 -15.10 -14.27 0.79
C GLU A 55 -14.35 -15.28 1.66
N ASN A 56 -14.76 -16.54 1.68
CA ASN A 56 -14.08 -17.54 2.49
C ASN A 56 -12.65 -17.77 2.05
N ALA A 57 -12.43 -17.79 0.74
CA ALA A 57 -11.07 -17.94 0.20
C ALA A 57 -10.22 -16.74 0.56
N ALA A 58 -10.77 -15.54 0.46
CA ALA A 58 -10.06 -14.32 0.82
C ALA A 58 -9.72 -14.28 2.31
N GLU A 59 -10.64 -14.74 3.15
CA GLU A 59 -10.43 -14.79 4.59
C GLU A 59 -9.30 -15.75 4.97
N GLU A 60 -9.32 -16.95 4.42
CA GLU A 60 -8.27 -17.93 4.68
C GLU A 60 -6.91 -17.45 4.16
N ALA A 61 -6.91 -16.82 2.99
CA ALA A 61 -5.68 -16.27 2.42
C ALA A 61 -5.13 -15.14 3.30
N ALA A 62 -6.01 -14.32 3.88
CA ALA A 62 -5.60 -13.26 4.78
C ALA A 62 -4.93 -13.81 6.03
N ILE A 63 -5.49 -14.86 6.60
CA ILE A 63 -4.92 -15.52 7.78
C ILE A 63 -3.54 -16.10 7.44
N PHE A 64 -3.44 -16.74 6.30
CA PHE A 64 -2.17 -17.28 5.83
C PHE A 64 -1.12 -16.18 5.65
N ALA A 65 -1.53 -15.08 5.00
CA ALA A 65 -0.62 -13.96 4.72
C ALA A 65 -0.14 -13.28 6.00
N ASP A 66 -0.99 -13.18 7.03
CA ASP A 66 -0.61 -12.57 8.30
C ASP A 66 0.55 -13.31 8.97
N ASN A 67 0.75 -14.57 8.64
CA ASN A 67 1.82 -15.38 9.19
C ASN A 67 3.12 -15.30 8.38
N LEU A 68 3.10 -14.61 7.26
CA LEU A 68 4.31 -14.46 6.43
C LEU A 68 5.15 -13.31 6.95
N HIS A 69 6.44 -13.55 7.09
CA HIS A 69 7.38 -12.51 7.56
C HIS A 69 7.49 -11.32 6.61
N SER A 70 7.24 -11.56 5.33
CA SER A 70 7.35 -10.50 4.33
C SER A 70 6.16 -9.55 4.33
N VAL A 71 5.07 -9.93 4.97
CA VAL A 71 3.83 -9.15 5.00
C VAL A 71 3.75 -8.36 6.29
N SER A 72 3.56 -7.03 6.16
CA SER A 72 3.45 -6.15 7.33
C SER A 72 2.02 -6.06 7.84
N ARG A 73 1.03 -6.10 6.94
CA ARG A 73 -0.37 -6.11 7.35
C ARG A 73 -1.24 -6.60 6.21
N THR A 74 -2.47 -6.97 6.55
CA THR A 74 -3.47 -7.40 5.57
C THR A 74 -4.79 -6.69 5.86
N GLU A 75 -5.58 -6.52 4.82
CA GLU A 75 -6.95 -6.05 4.92
C GLU A 75 -7.80 -6.87 3.97
N ARG A 76 -9.01 -7.18 4.38
CA ARG A 76 -9.92 -7.92 3.55
C ARG A 76 -11.20 -7.11 3.34
N GLU A 77 -11.63 -7.04 2.12
CA GLU A 77 -12.85 -6.36 1.76
C GLU A 77 -13.63 -7.26 0.80
N GLY A 78 -14.63 -7.97 1.32
CA GLY A 78 -15.36 -8.95 0.54
C GLY A 78 -14.47 -10.08 0.08
N GLU A 79 -14.42 -10.27 -1.24
CA GLU A 79 -13.60 -11.30 -1.87
C GLU A 79 -12.21 -10.82 -2.26
N VAL A 80 -11.88 -9.59 -1.88
CA VAL A 80 -10.58 -8.96 -2.19
C VAL A 80 -9.70 -8.96 -0.97
N LEU A 81 -8.49 -9.45 -1.13
CA LEU A 81 -7.46 -9.37 -0.11
C LEU A 81 -6.44 -8.32 -0.52
N LYS A 82 -6.16 -7.40 0.38
CA LYS A 82 -5.10 -6.41 0.22
C LYS A 82 -4.02 -6.72 1.24
N LEU A 83 -2.78 -6.68 0.81
CA LEU A 83 -1.67 -6.87 1.74
C LEU A 83 -0.50 -5.97 1.35
N TRP A 84 0.33 -5.67 2.33
CA TRP A 84 1.48 -4.80 2.14
C TRP A 84 2.75 -5.58 2.43
N THR A 85 3.67 -5.57 1.48
CA THR A 85 4.89 -6.36 1.57
C THR A 85 6.06 -5.64 0.91
N ILE A 86 7.25 -5.85 1.46
CA ILE A 86 8.49 -5.33 0.87
C ILE A 86 9.07 -6.31 -0.15
N LYS A 87 8.53 -7.52 -0.21
CA LYS A 87 8.97 -8.57 -1.14
C LYS A 87 7.78 -9.16 -1.87
N PRO A 88 7.19 -8.42 -2.82
CA PRO A 88 5.98 -8.88 -3.49
C PRO A 88 6.14 -10.20 -4.22
N GLU A 89 7.29 -10.44 -4.85
CA GLU A 89 7.50 -11.70 -5.58
C GLU A 89 7.46 -12.90 -4.65
N ASP A 90 8.18 -12.83 -3.54
CA ASP A 90 8.23 -13.93 -2.58
C ASP A 90 6.86 -14.16 -1.93
N THR A 91 6.19 -13.07 -1.61
CA THR A 91 4.86 -13.13 -1.00
C THR A 91 3.86 -13.78 -1.95
N LEU A 92 3.90 -13.39 -3.24
CA LEU A 92 3.00 -13.97 -4.23
C LEU A 92 3.28 -15.45 -4.46
N LEU A 93 4.55 -15.85 -4.47
CA LEU A 93 4.88 -17.26 -4.61
C LEU A 93 4.28 -18.08 -3.48
N ASP A 94 4.42 -17.60 -2.26
CA ASP A 94 3.86 -18.31 -1.10
C ASP A 94 2.34 -18.37 -1.16
N LEU A 95 1.71 -17.25 -1.55
CA LEU A 95 0.26 -17.21 -1.68
C LEU A 95 -0.25 -18.12 -2.77
N PHE A 96 0.44 -18.17 -3.91
CA PHE A 96 0.02 -19.05 -5.00
C PHE A 96 0.17 -20.52 -4.64
N LYS A 97 1.17 -20.88 -3.87
CA LYS A 97 1.30 -22.25 -3.36
C LYS A 97 0.12 -22.58 -2.45
N PHE A 98 -0.24 -21.64 -1.58
CA PHE A 98 -1.37 -21.80 -0.68
C PHE A 98 -2.68 -21.99 -1.44
N THR A 99 -2.94 -21.10 -2.42
CA THR A 99 -4.18 -21.18 -3.18
C THR A 99 -4.27 -22.47 -3.99
N LYS A 100 -3.13 -22.95 -4.49
CA LYS A 100 -3.09 -24.17 -5.25
C LYS A 100 -3.37 -25.40 -4.39
N GLU A 101 -2.84 -25.42 -3.17
CA GLU A 101 -3.12 -26.50 -2.23
C GLU A 101 -4.58 -26.54 -1.82
N LYS A 102 -5.20 -25.38 -1.66
CA LYS A 102 -6.61 -25.26 -1.29
C LYS A 102 -7.55 -25.36 -2.48
N GLU A 103 -6.99 -25.38 -3.69
CA GLU A 103 -7.77 -25.41 -4.92
C GLU A 103 -8.63 -24.15 -5.10
N TYR A 104 -8.18 -23.03 -4.55
CA TYR A 104 -8.82 -21.74 -4.78
C TYR A 104 -8.36 -21.13 -6.09
N GLN A 105 -9.24 -20.41 -6.76
CA GLN A 105 -8.93 -19.74 -8.00
C GLN A 105 -8.81 -18.24 -7.77
N VAL A 106 -7.67 -17.69 -8.15
CA VAL A 106 -7.44 -16.26 -8.10
C VAL A 106 -8.00 -15.65 -9.39
N GLU A 107 -8.88 -14.67 -9.23
CA GLU A 107 -9.48 -13.99 -10.37
C GLU A 107 -8.55 -12.90 -10.90
N GLN A 108 -7.96 -12.14 -10.00
CA GLN A 108 -7.15 -10.99 -10.41
C GLN A 108 -6.06 -10.74 -9.37
N VAL A 109 -4.90 -10.34 -9.85
CA VAL A 109 -3.76 -9.95 -9.02
C VAL A 109 -3.24 -8.62 -9.52
N SER A 110 -2.98 -7.70 -8.61
CA SER A 110 -2.32 -6.46 -8.97
C SER A 110 -1.31 -6.07 -7.90
N ILE A 111 -0.25 -5.41 -8.33
CA ILE A 111 0.77 -4.87 -7.45
C ILE A 111 0.81 -3.37 -7.71
N ARG A 112 0.68 -2.58 -6.65
CA ARG A 112 0.60 -1.14 -6.76
C ARG A 112 1.69 -0.47 -5.93
N GLU A 113 2.33 0.52 -6.50
CA GLU A 113 3.28 1.33 -5.74
C GLU A 113 2.53 2.22 -4.76
N MET A 114 3.19 2.53 -3.66
CA MET A 114 2.63 3.44 -2.67
C MET A 114 2.58 4.85 -3.23
N SER A 115 1.54 5.58 -2.87
CA SER A 115 1.36 6.97 -3.27
C SER A 115 1.84 7.90 -2.17
N LEU A 116 1.89 9.20 -2.47
CA LEU A 116 2.24 10.19 -1.48
C LEU A 116 1.20 10.22 -0.34
N GLU A 117 -0.06 9.96 -0.65
CA GLU A 117 -1.10 9.85 0.37
C GLU A 117 -0.81 8.71 1.34
N ASP A 118 -0.37 7.56 0.82
CA ASP A 118 0.01 6.42 1.65
C ASP A 118 1.16 6.79 2.58
N VAL A 119 2.14 7.54 2.07
CA VAL A 119 3.26 8.03 2.87
C VAL A 119 2.77 8.95 3.98
N PHE A 120 1.86 9.86 3.66
CA PHE A 120 1.29 10.76 4.64
C PHE A 120 0.58 10.01 5.76
N ILE A 121 -0.22 9.01 5.41
CA ILE A 121 -0.91 8.17 6.38
C ILE A 121 0.10 7.42 7.27
N ALA A 122 1.15 6.89 6.68
CA ALA A 122 2.18 6.17 7.42
C ALA A 122 2.88 7.08 8.44
N PHE A 123 3.12 8.33 8.08
CA PHE A 123 3.78 9.29 8.95
C PHE A 123 2.91 9.78 10.08
N THR A 124 1.69 10.15 9.76
CA THR A 124 0.81 10.81 10.72
C THR A 124 -0.14 9.84 11.43
N GLY A 125 -0.31 8.64 10.88
CA GLY A 125 -1.27 7.68 11.39
C GLY A 125 -2.71 8.10 11.16
N LYS A 126 -2.91 9.08 10.29
CA LYS A 126 -4.24 9.63 10.02
C LYS A 126 -4.57 9.50 8.55
N GLU A 127 -5.80 9.13 8.27
CA GLU A 127 -6.30 9.14 6.92
C GLU A 127 -6.56 10.59 6.50
N TRP A 128 -6.13 10.94 5.30
CA TRP A 128 -6.32 12.30 4.79
C TRP A 128 -7.80 12.59 4.53
N ARG A 129 -8.24 13.76 4.96
CA ARG A 129 -9.61 14.22 4.71
C ARG A 129 -9.61 15.71 4.41
N ASP A 130 -10.39 16.08 3.45
CA ASP A 130 -10.60 17.49 3.13
C ASP A 130 -11.43 18.20 4.18
#